data_779fd98ac1e59e574c02776dab0b63b9
#
_entry.id   779fd98ac1e59e574c02776dab0b63b9
#
_cell.length_a   1.000
_cell.length_b   1.000
_cell.length_c   1.000
_cell.angle_alpha   90.00
_cell.angle_beta   90.00
_cell.angle_gamma   90.00
#
_symmetry.space_group_name_H-M   'P 1'
#
loop_
_entity.id
_entity.type
_entity.pdbx_description
1 polymer ?
#
loop_
_entity_poly.entity_id
_entity_poly.type
_entity_poly.pdbx_seq_one_letter_code
_entity_poly.pdbx_strand_id
1 'polypeptide(L)'
;MARRALLIGINRYRIPGADLRGCVNDVKNIRATLLRYFAFRSGDIRVLTDLSATKSAMQSAIKTLVASGKAGDVLYLHYSGHGSNVPDKNGDEADHRDEILCPSDLDWKDPLTDDWLRTAFNKLKARVNLTVVMDCCHSGTNTRAILPADAPIVPRYLPNPWDLMAEESRRTLRGAFRGSGARATRKRSDIVEADIGEMLIA
;
A
#
# COMPACT_ATOMS: atom_id res chain seq x y z
N MET A 1 13.81 -27.75 -0.06
CA MET A 1 13.70 -26.30 0.14
C MET A 1 13.40 -25.65 -1.20
N ALA A 2 12.16 -25.29 -1.45
CA ALA A 2 11.76 -24.58 -2.66
C ALA A 2 11.75 -23.06 -2.39
N ARG A 3 11.93 -22.26 -3.47
CA ARG A 3 11.83 -20.81 -3.42
C ARG A 3 10.75 -20.36 -4.39
N ARG A 4 9.73 -19.65 -3.92
CA ARG A 4 8.64 -19.15 -4.75
C ARG A 4 8.40 -17.69 -4.48
N ALA A 5 8.10 -16.93 -5.52
CA ALA A 5 7.83 -15.50 -5.41
C ALA A 5 6.55 -15.10 -6.13
N LEU A 6 5.90 -14.08 -5.56
CA LEU A 6 4.85 -13.29 -6.21
C LEU A 6 5.30 -11.84 -6.25
N LEU A 7 5.37 -11.27 -7.43
CA LEU A 7 5.77 -9.89 -7.65
C LEU A 7 4.61 -9.15 -8.30
N ILE A 8 4.17 -8.06 -7.68
CA ILE A 8 3.03 -7.26 -8.12
C ILE A 8 3.52 -5.83 -8.35
N GLY A 9 3.32 -5.29 -9.56
CA GLY A 9 3.71 -3.93 -9.91
C GLY A 9 2.64 -3.23 -10.73
N ILE A 10 2.12 -2.09 -10.25
CA ILE A 10 0.98 -1.42 -10.88
C ILE A 10 1.36 0.02 -11.20
N ASN A 11 1.48 0.31 -12.49
CA ASN A 11 1.57 1.66 -13.02
C ASN A 11 0.22 2.18 -13.52
N ARG A 12 -0.67 1.28 -14.00
CA ARG A 12 -1.93 1.65 -14.63
C ARG A 12 -3.11 1.22 -13.79
N TYR A 13 -3.99 2.18 -13.52
CA TYR A 13 -5.20 2.02 -12.73
C TYR A 13 -6.45 2.34 -13.55
N ARG A 14 -7.59 1.74 -13.18
CA ARG A 14 -8.89 2.13 -13.78
C ARG A 14 -9.41 3.46 -13.25
N ILE A 15 -8.83 3.96 -12.16
CA ILE A 15 -9.16 5.27 -11.59
C ILE A 15 -8.42 6.34 -12.40
N PRO A 16 -9.11 7.30 -13.03
CA PRO A 16 -8.48 8.38 -13.77
C PRO A 16 -7.51 9.20 -12.90
N GLY A 17 -6.31 9.46 -13.41
CA GLY A 17 -5.29 10.24 -12.69
C GLY A 17 -4.50 9.48 -11.63
N ALA A 18 -4.79 8.18 -11.42
CA ALA A 18 -4.07 7.35 -10.46
C ALA A 18 -2.84 6.64 -11.06
N ASP A 19 -2.51 6.86 -12.32
CA ASP A 19 -1.38 6.19 -12.95
C ASP A 19 -0.04 6.57 -12.29
N LEU A 20 0.78 5.56 -12.07
CA LEU A 20 2.14 5.67 -11.54
C LEU A 20 3.20 5.42 -12.61
N ARG A 21 4.47 5.61 -12.22
CA ARG A 21 5.64 5.28 -13.02
C ARG A 21 6.65 4.54 -12.14
N GLY A 22 7.31 3.53 -12.70
CA GLY A 22 8.39 2.81 -12.01
C GLY A 22 7.98 1.47 -11.41
N CYS A 23 6.76 1.26 -10.93
CA CYS A 23 6.36 0.04 -10.21
C CYS A 23 6.59 -1.26 -11.01
N VAL A 24 6.27 -1.24 -12.30
CA VAL A 24 6.57 -2.39 -13.19
C VAL A 24 8.07 -2.58 -13.37
N ASN A 25 8.86 -1.50 -13.35
CA ASN A 25 10.32 -1.58 -13.43
C ASN A 25 10.92 -2.15 -12.15
N ASP A 26 10.37 -1.78 -10.98
CA ASP A 26 10.78 -2.34 -9.69
C ASP A 26 10.59 -3.85 -9.68
N VAL A 27 9.43 -4.34 -10.13
CA VAL A 27 9.16 -5.78 -10.28
C VAL A 27 10.18 -6.46 -11.19
N LYS A 28 10.57 -5.83 -12.32
CA LYS A 28 11.61 -6.38 -13.21
C LYS A 28 12.97 -6.48 -12.50
N ASN A 29 13.36 -5.44 -11.77
CA ASN A 29 14.61 -5.39 -11.01
C ASN A 29 14.64 -6.43 -9.90
N ILE A 30 13.57 -6.51 -9.09
CA ILE A 30 13.45 -7.51 -8.03
C ILE A 30 13.49 -8.93 -8.62
N ARG A 31 12.76 -9.18 -9.72
CA ARG A 31 12.82 -10.48 -10.41
C ARG A 31 14.24 -10.84 -10.82
N ALA A 32 14.95 -9.91 -11.44
CA ALA A 32 16.34 -10.14 -11.86
C ALA A 32 17.25 -10.43 -10.66
N THR A 33 17.06 -9.70 -9.56
CA THR A 33 17.82 -9.90 -8.31
C THR A 33 17.56 -11.26 -7.69
N LEU A 34 16.30 -11.69 -7.60
CA LEU A 34 15.94 -13.01 -7.06
C LEU A 34 16.54 -14.15 -7.88
N LEU A 35 16.51 -14.02 -9.21
CA LEU A 35 17.10 -15.02 -10.12
C LEU A 35 18.63 -15.08 -10.00
N ARG A 36 19.28 -13.92 -9.90
CA ARG A 36 20.74 -13.83 -9.93
C ARG A 36 21.39 -14.17 -8.60
N TYR A 37 20.83 -13.74 -7.49
CA TYR A 37 21.51 -13.78 -6.20
C TYR A 37 20.85 -14.70 -5.17
N PHE A 38 19.56 -15.01 -5.34
CA PHE A 38 18.79 -15.74 -4.31
C PHE A 38 18.33 -17.13 -4.76
N ALA A 39 18.87 -17.63 -5.87
CA ALA A 39 18.58 -18.97 -6.39
C ALA A 39 17.09 -19.29 -6.61
N PHE A 40 16.26 -18.27 -6.90
CA PHE A 40 14.91 -18.50 -7.41
C PHE A 40 14.98 -18.99 -8.86
N ARG A 41 14.02 -19.79 -9.27
CA ARG A 41 13.89 -20.24 -10.67
C ARG A 41 12.81 -19.42 -11.37
N SER A 42 12.97 -19.17 -12.66
CA SER A 42 12.03 -18.35 -13.43
C SER A 42 10.58 -18.87 -13.37
N GLY A 43 10.40 -20.21 -13.39
CA GLY A 43 9.06 -20.84 -13.29
C GLY A 43 8.43 -20.77 -11.91
N ASP A 44 9.19 -20.41 -10.87
CA ASP A 44 8.72 -20.28 -9.49
C ASP A 44 8.39 -18.82 -9.11
N ILE A 45 8.52 -17.90 -10.07
CA ILE A 45 8.21 -16.47 -9.89
C ILE A 45 6.97 -16.12 -10.68
N ARG A 46 5.86 -15.87 -9.99
CA ARG A 46 4.65 -15.32 -10.59
C ARG A 46 4.72 -13.80 -10.59
N VAL A 47 4.29 -13.18 -11.69
CA VAL A 47 4.26 -11.72 -11.86
C VAL A 47 2.85 -11.29 -12.23
N LEU A 48 2.36 -10.23 -11.57
CA LEU A 48 1.13 -9.51 -11.93
C LEU A 48 1.49 -8.04 -12.16
N THR A 49 1.11 -7.50 -13.32
CA THR A 49 1.40 -6.09 -13.61
C THR A 49 0.17 -5.37 -14.14
N ASP A 50 0.08 -4.08 -13.82
CA ASP A 50 -0.91 -3.16 -14.36
C ASP A 50 -2.34 -3.73 -14.28
N LEU A 51 -3.11 -3.68 -15.36
CA LEU A 51 -4.51 -4.11 -15.39
C LEU A 51 -4.73 -5.61 -15.10
N SER A 52 -3.66 -6.42 -15.10
CA SER A 52 -3.74 -7.82 -14.66
C SER A 52 -3.70 -7.98 -13.14
N ALA A 53 -3.26 -6.96 -12.41
CA ALA A 53 -3.23 -6.94 -10.96
C ALA A 53 -4.55 -6.45 -10.37
N THR A 54 -5.64 -7.12 -10.72
CA THR A 54 -6.97 -6.88 -10.12
C THR A 54 -7.01 -7.40 -8.68
N LYS A 55 -7.95 -6.92 -7.87
CA LYS A 55 -8.15 -7.41 -6.49
C LYS A 55 -8.26 -8.93 -6.45
N SER A 56 -9.12 -9.49 -7.28
CA SER A 56 -9.35 -10.92 -7.37
C SER A 56 -8.08 -11.70 -7.75
N ALA A 57 -7.32 -11.20 -8.75
CA ALA A 57 -6.07 -11.82 -9.19
C ALA A 57 -4.99 -11.76 -8.09
N MET A 58 -4.86 -10.62 -7.39
CA MET A 58 -3.94 -10.46 -6.27
C MET A 58 -4.28 -11.41 -5.13
N GLN A 59 -5.54 -11.44 -4.71
CA GLN A 59 -6.01 -12.34 -3.66
C GLN A 59 -5.77 -13.82 -3.98
N SER A 60 -6.09 -14.23 -5.21
CA SER A 60 -5.86 -15.61 -5.68
C SER A 60 -4.37 -15.96 -5.69
N ALA A 61 -3.51 -15.04 -6.16
CA ALA A 61 -2.08 -15.26 -6.23
C ALA A 61 -1.44 -15.34 -4.83
N ILE A 62 -1.83 -14.47 -3.90
CA ILE A 62 -1.36 -14.48 -2.51
C ILE A 62 -1.78 -15.78 -1.81
N LYS A 63 -3.05 -16.18 -1.93
CA LYS A 63 -3.54 -17.46 -1.38
C LYS A 63 -2.75 -18.64 -1.93
N THR A 64 -2.47 -18.66 -3.24
CA THR A 64 -1.70 -19.70 -3.91
C THR A 64 -0.26 -19.74 -3.40
N LEU A 65 0.40 -18.58 -3.27
CA LEU A 65 1.74 -18.48 -2.72
C LEU A 65 1.81 -19.08 -1.31
N VAL A 66 0.93 -18.62 -0.40
CA VAL A 66 0.87 -19.07 1.00
C VAL A 66 0.60 -20.57 1.09
N ALA A 67 -0.39 -21.08 0.34
CA ALA A 67 -0.76 -22.49 0.35
C ALA A 67 0.35 -23.41 -0.20
N SER A 68 1.20 -22.89 -1.09
CA SER A 68 2.29 -23.65 -1.70
C SER A 68 3.43 -23.96 -0.73
N GLY A 69 3.56 -23.22 0.36
CA GLY A 69 4.66 -23.32 1.33
C GLY A 69 4.68 -24.66 2.07
N LYS A 70 5.87 -25.23 2.18
CA LYS A 70 6.18 -26.42 3.00
C LYS A 70 7.30 -26.07 3.98
N ALA A 71 7.39 -26.76 5.09
CA ALA A 71 8.45 -26.53 6.06
C ALA A 71 9.84 -26.48 5.40
N GLY A 72 10.59 -25.43 5.68
CA GLY A 72 11.90 -25.15 5.09
C GLY A 72 11.87 -24.39 3.75
N ASP A 73 10.69 -24.12 3.16
CA ASP A 73 10.59 -23.33 1.93
C ASP A 73 10.71 -21.82 2.23
N VAL A 74 11.15 -21.08 1.21
CA VAL A 74 11.24 -19.61 1.20
C VAL A 74 10.23 -19.06 0.22
N LEU A 75 9.35 -18.22 0.73
CA LEU A 75 8.36 -17.47 -0.06
C LEU A 75 8.73 -15.99 -0.05
N TYR A 76 8.46 -15.30 -1.16
CA TYR A 76 8.72 -13.88 -1.30
C TYR A 76 7.52 -13.20 -1.96
N LEU A 77 7.01 -12.16 -1.32
CA LEU A 77 5.94 -11.31 -1.85
C LEU A 77 6.48 -9.89 -1.99
N HIS A 78 6.37 -9.31 -3.17
CA HIS A 78 6.66 -7.90 -3.42
C HIS A 78 5.46 -7.22 -4.04
N TYR A 79 5.11 -6.07 -3.50
CA TYR A 79 4.11 -5.17 -4.07
C TYR A 79 4.73 -3.80 -4.28
N SER A 80 4.56 -3.24 -5.48
CA SER A 80 4.93 -1.87 -5.82
C SER A 80 3.74 -1.20 -6.51
N GLY A 81 3.14 -0.20 -5.86
CA GLY A 81 1.91 0.44 -6.30
C GLY A 81 1.39 1.47 -5.31
N HIS A 82 0.15 1.90 -5.48
CA HIS A 82 -0.51 2.76 -4.50
C HIS A 82 -0.90 1.98 -3.24
N GLY A 83 -0.65 2.61 -2.09
CA GLY A 83 -1.35 2.34 -0.86
C GLY A 83 -2.37 3.44 -0.57
N SER A 84 -3.28 3.16 0.34
CA SER A 84 -4.26 4.12 0.86
C SER A 84 -4.80 3.63 2.20
N ASN A 85 -5.81 4.29 2.71
CA ASN A 85 -6.57 3.85 3.87
C ASN A 85 -8.08 4.05 3.65
N VAL A 86 -8.88 3.34 4.43
CA VAL A 86 -10.33 3.48 4.47
C VAL A 86 -10.78 3.57 5.93
N PRO A 87 -12.00 4.08 6.23
CA PRO A 87 -12.53 4.02 7.58
C PRO A 87 -12.55 2.58 8.09
N ASP A 88 -12.00 2.38 9.29
CA ASP A 88 -12.02 1.10 9.99
C ASP A 88 -13.46 0.65 10.26
N LYS A 89 -13.77 -0.61 9.92
CA LYS A 89 -15.11 -1.21 10.08
C LYS A 89 -15.24 -2.07 11.34
N ASN A 90 -14.14 -2.55 11.89
CA ASN A 90 -14.14 -3.50 13.00
C ASN A 90 -13.71 -2.86 14.34
N GLY A 91 -13.09 -1.66 14.31
CA GLY A 91 -12.74 -0.87 15.48
C GLY A 91 -11.48 -1.36 16.19
N ASP A 92 -10.61 -2.11 15.51
CA ASP A 92 -9.36 -2.60 16.10
C ASP A 92 -8.16 -1.68 15.88
N GLU A 93 -8.28 -0.66 15.02
CA GLU A 93 -7.23 0.31 14.75
C GLU A 93 -7.38 1.58 15.58
N ALA A 94 -6.27 2.01 16.20
CA ALA A 94 -6.24 3.17 17.11
C ALA A 94 -6.56 4.50 16.40
N ASP A 95 -6.26 4.63 15.12
CA ASP A 95 -6.54 5.80 14.29
C ASP A 95 -7.87 5.68 13.51
N HIS A 96 -8.63 4.60 13.73
CA HIS A 96 -9.89 4.28 13.06
C HIS A 96 -9.77 4.16 11.53
N ARG A 97 -8.65 3.60 11.04
CA ARG A 97 -8.38 3.44 9.61
C ARG A 97 -7.75 2.10 9.31
N ASP A 98 -8.32 1.37 8.35
CA ASP A 98 -7.72 0.19 7.75
C ASP A 98 -6.78 0.61 6.62
N GLU A 99 -5.56 0.12 6.62
CA GLU A 99 -4.63 0.28 5.51
C GLU A 99 -4.98 -0.65 4.35
N ILE A 100 -4.82 -0.15 3.12
CA ILE A 100 -5.18 -0.92 1.93
C ILE A 100 -4.07 -0.93 0.89
N LEU A 101 -3.94 -2.04 0.17
CA LEU A 101 -3.29 -2.07 -1.12
C LEU A 101 -4.30 -1.71 -2.20
N CYS A 102 -3.88 -0.90 -3.18
CA CYS A 102 -4.74 -0.47 -4.27
C CYS A 102 -4.56 -1.36 -5.50
N PRO A 103 -5.46 -2.33 -5.78
CA PRO A 103 -5.44 -3.07 -7.03
C PRO A 103 -5.72 -2.16 -8.21
N SER A 104 -5.42 -2.61 -9.44
CA SER A 104 -5.68 -1.83 -10.66
C SER A 104 -7.17 -1.50 -10.88
N ASP A 105 -8.06 -2.29 -10.29
CA ASP A 105 -9.53 -2.18 -10.33
C ASP A 105 -10.12 -1.79 -8.97
N LEU A 106 -9.39 -1.01 -8.16
CA LEU A 106 -9.80 -0.62 -6.82
C LEU A 106 -11.27 -0.20 -6.75
N ASP A 107 -12.02 -0.89 -5.90
CA ASP A 107 -13.33 -0.49 -5.43
C ASP A 107 -13.21 -0.05 -3.95
N TRP A 108 -13.47 1.22 -3.69
CA TRP A 108 -13.42 1.78 -2.34
C TRP A 108 -14.43 1.16 -1.35
N LYS A 109 -15.50 0.52 -1.85
CA LYS A 109 -16.51 -0.15 -1.03
C LYS A 109 -16.08 -1.53 -0.60
N ASP A 110 -15.18 -2.15 -1.38
CA ASP A 110 -14.64 -3.49 -1.15
C ASP A 110 -13.11 -3.49 -1.38
N PRO A 111 -12.32 -2.82 -0.51
CA PRO A 111 -10.88 -2.70 -0.66
C PRO A 111 -10.14 -4.00 -0.32
N LEU A 112 -8.84 -4.05 -0.63
CA LEU A 112 -7.93 -5.09 -0.19
C LEU A 112 -7.20 -4.59 1.06
N THR A 113 -7.74 -4.91 2.24
CA THR A 113 -7.24 -4.44 3.54
C THR A 113 -6.05 -5.25 4.05
N ASP A 114 -5.29 -4.67 4.95
CA ASP A 114 -4.22 -5.34 5.71
C ASP A 114 -4.78 -6.48 6.57
N ASP A 115 -5.97 -6.36 7.13
CA ASP A 115 -6.70 -7.42 7.82
C ASP A 115 -6.89 -8.66 6.96
N TRP A 116 -7.26 -8.45 5.70
CA TRP A 116 -7.36 -9.55 4.76
C TRP A 116 -5.98 -10.21 4.52
N LEU A 117 -4.92 -9.40 4.40
CA LEU A 117 -3.54 -9.90 4.25
C LEU A 117 -3.12 -10.69 5.49
N ARG A 118 -3.35 -10.15 6.69
CA ARG A 118 -3.09 -10.81 7.98
C ARG A 118 -3.78 -12.17 8.05
N THR A 119 -5.07 -12.21 7.70
CA THR A 119 -5.84 -13.46 7.65
C THR A 119 -5.28 -14.46 6.63
N ALA A 120 -4.81 -13.99 5.48
CA ALA A 120 -4.19 -14.85 4.47
C ALA A 120 -2.84 -15.41 4.95
N PHE A 121 -1.99 -14.57 5.57
CA PHE A 121 -0.68 -14.98 6.06
C PHE A 121 -0.75 -15.89 7.30
N ASN A 122 -1.77 -15.76 8.14
CA ASN A 122 -2.02 -16.67 9.27
C ASN A 122 -2.25 -18.14 8.83
N LYS A 123 -2.51 -18.38 7.54
CA LYS A 123 -2.60 -19.74 6.98
C LYS A 123 -1.25 -20.33 6.59
N LEU A 124 -0.17 -19.58 6.80
CA LEU A 124 1.17 -20.07 6.51
C LEU A 124 1.51 -21.24 7.42
N LYS A 125 2.07 -22.30 6.83
CA LYS A 125 2.49 -23.47 7.60
C LYS A 125 3.72 -23.18 8.44
N ALA A 126 3.82 -23.86 9.56
CA ALA A 126 4.98 -23.73 10.43
C ALA A 126 6.30 -24.02 9.68
N ARG A 127 7.36 -23.27 10.05
CA ARG A 127 8.71 -23.38 9.46
C ARG A 127 8.81 -23.01 7.97
N VAL A 128 7.86 -22.26 7.44
CA VAL A 128 7.96 -21.58 6.15
C VAL A 128 8.47 -20.17 6.40
N ASN A 129 9.48 -19.75 5.64
CA ASN A 129 9.95 -18.36 5.67
C ASN A 129 9.20 -17.55 4.61
N LEU A 130 8.44 -16.54 5.02
CA LEU A 130 7.79 -15.59 4.12
C LEU A 130 8.40 -14.20 4.33
N THR A 131 9.00 -13.66 3.28
CA THR A 131 9.41 -12.24 3.23
C THR A 131 8.37 -11.45 2.46
N VAL A 132 7.89 -10.35 3.04
CA VAL A 132 6.92 -9.45 2.41
C VAL A 132 7.58 -8.08 2.30
N VAL A 133 7.58 -7.51 1.09
CA VAL A 133 8.09 -6.16 0.80
C VAL A 133 6.97 -5.36 0.16
N MET A 134 6.56 -4.28 0.85
CA MET A 134 5.52 -3.36 0.38
C MET A 134 6.16 -2.00 0.04
N ASP A 135 6.23 -1.68 -1.24
CA ASP A 135 6.71 -0.40 -1.74
C ASP A 135 5.50 0.48 -2.12
N CYS A 136 4.83 0.96 -1.09
CA CYS A 136 3.66 1.83 -1.17
C CYS A 136 3.57 2.73 0.07
N CYS A 137 2.76 3.80 -0.01
CA CYS A 137 2.52 4.71 1.11
C CYS A 137 1.08 4.57 1.57
N HIS A 138 0.86 4.46 2.90
CA HIS A 138 -0.48 4.38 3.48
C HIS A 138 -0.96 5.72 4.06
N SER A 139 -0.05 6.71 4.24
CA SER A 139 -0.37 8.05 4.73
C SER A 139 0.10 9.15 3.78
N GLY A 140 -0.77 10.12 3.50
CA GLY A 140 -0.46 11.27 2.64
C GLY A 140 0.42 12.36 3.26
N THR A 141 0.77 12.23 4.55
CA THR A 141 1.40 13.32 5.32
C THR A 141 2.91 13.36 5.30
N ASN A 142 3.59 12.25 5.11
CA ASN A 142 5.05 12.17 5.34
C ASN A 142 5.93 12.39 4.10
N THR A 143 5.41 12.29 2.89
CA THR A 143 6.23 12.39 1.66
C THR A 143 6.45 13.81 1.15
N ARG A 144 5.59 14.77 1.50
CA ARG A 144 5.71 16.16 1.03
C ARG A 144 6.77 16.99 1.76
N ALA A 145 7.17 16.60 2.96
CA ALA A 145 8.09 17.37 3.80
C ALA A 145 9.58 17.19 3.44
N ILE A 146 9.93 16.14 2.69
CA ILE A 146 11.34 15.75 2.45
C ILE A 146 11.78 15.98 0.99
N LEU A 147 10.85 16.22 0.07
CA LEU A 147 11.14 16.31 -1.35
C LEU A 147 11.21 17.78 -1.82
N PRO A 148 12.17 18.12 -2.71
CA PRO A 148 12.18 19.42 -3.38
C PRO A 148 10.85 19.68 -4.08
N ALA A 149 10.35 20.91 -4.03
CA ALA A 149 9.04 21.29 -4.58
C ALA A 149 8.91 21.08 -6.10
N ASP A 150 10.01 20.92 -6.80
CA ASP A 150 10.16 20.70 -8.24
C ASP A 150 10.48 19.25 -8.65
N ALA A 151 10.56 18.33 -7.67
CA ALA A 151 10.81 16.94 -7.99
C ALA A 151 9.58 16.30 -8.67
N PRO A 152 9.74 15.65 -9.85
CA PRO A 152 8.64 15.01 -10.57
C PRO A 152 8.26 13.67 -9.94
N ILE A 153 8.07 13.65 -8.61
CA ILE A 153 7.78 12.44 -7.86
C ILE A 153 6.27 12.36 -7.63
N VAL A 154 5.67 11.29 -8.12
CA VAL A 154 4.28 10.96 -7.85
C VAL A 154 4.26 10.08 -6.59
N PRO A 155 3.66 10.54 -5.47
CA PRO A 155 3.53 9.73 -4.27
C PRO A 155 2.77 8.43 -4.56
N ARG A 156 3.22 7.34 -3.96
CA ARG A 156 2.51 6.04 -4.03
C ARG A 156 1.36 5.94 -3.01
N TYR A 157 0.75 7.07 -2.73
CA TYR A 157 -0.44 7.21 -1.93
C TYR A 157 -1.60 7.70 -2.78
N LEU A 158 -2.71 6.98 -2.76
CA LEU A 158 -3.95 7.38 -3.42
C LEU A 158 -4.91 7.95 -2.38
N PRO A 159 -5.21 9.27 -2.41
CA PRO A 159 -6.14 9.87 -1.46
C PRO A 159 -7.51 9.19 -1.53
N ASN A 160 -8.06 8.82 -0.39
CA ASN A 160 -9.40 8.25 -0.34
C ASN A 160 -10.49 9.33 -0.53
N PRO A 161 -11.67 8.97 -1.07
CA PRO A 161 -12.74 9.92 -1.34
C PRO A 161 -13.26 10.66 -0.10
N TRP A 162 -13.25 10.01 1.05
CA TRP A 162 -13.74 10.59 2.31
C TRP A 162 -12.85 11.74 2.80
N ASP A 163 -11.52 11.59 2.69
CA ASP A 163 -10.58 12.64 3.05
C ASP A 163 -10.67 13.83 2.09
N LEU A 164 -10.87 13.59 0.80
CA LEU A 164 -11.05 14.64 -0.21
C LEU A 164 -12.34 15.44 0.07
N MET A 165 -13.44 14.77 0.36
CA MET A 165 -14.72 15.43 0.71
C MET A 165 -14.61 16.22 2.02
N ALA A 166 -13.93 15.68 3.03
CA ALA A 166 -13.69 16.39 4.29
C ALA A 166 -12.80 17.62 4.10
N GLU A 167 -11.78 17.56 3.25
CA GLU A 167 -10.91 18.68 2.93
C GLU A 167 -11.66 19.78 2.16
N GLU A 168 -12.48 19.40 1.21
CA GLU A 168 -13.31 20.34 0.44
C GLU A 168 -14.33 21.06 1.33
N SER A 169 -14.99 20.32 2.24
CA SER A 169 -15.88 20.89 3.25
C SER A 169 -15.14 21.87 4.17
N ARG A 170 -13.92 21.54 4.60
CA ARG A 170 -13.08 22.44 5.41
C ARG A 170 -12.64 23.69 4.63
N ARG A 171 -12.34 23.57 3.34
CA ARG A 171 -11.99 24.72 2.47
C ARG A 171 -13.19 25.65 2.30
N THR A 172 -14.37 25.11 2.08
CA THR A 172 -15.62 25.86 1.95
C THR A 172 -15.92 26.62 3.23
N LEU A 173 -15.85 25.98 4.40
CA LEU A 173 -16.03 26.62 5.70
C LEU A 173 -14.98 27.71 5.95
N ARG A 174 -13.68 27.47 5.66
CA ARG A 174 -12.63 28.49 5.79
C ARG A 174 -12.84 29.67 4.84
N GLY A 175 -13.35 29.44 3.64
CA GLY A 175 -13.73 30.49 2.70
C GLY A 175 -14.88 31.37 3.24
N ALA A 176 -15.92 30.75 3.80
CA ALA A 176 -17.04 31.44 4.43
C ALA A 176 -16.60 32.26 5.64
N PHE A 177 -15.69 31.75 6.48
CA PHE A 177 -15.17 32.48 7.65
C PHE A 177 -14.18 33.62 7.30
N ARG A 178 -13.47 33.53 6.16
CA ARG A 178 -12.63 34.66 5.70
C ARG A 178 -13.43 35.89 5.25
N GLY A 179 -14.67 35.69 4.87
CA GLY A 179 -15.60 36.79 4.54
C GLY A 179 -16.18 37.53 5.74
N SER A 180 -16.07 37.00 6.96
CA SER A 180 -16.65 37.57 8.19
C SER A 180 -15.60 38.04 9.18
N GLY A 181 -14.58 38.76 8.80
CA GLY A 181 -13.69 39.61 9.59
C GLY A 181 -13.34 39.27 11.05
N ALA A 182 -13.39 38.03 11.48
CA ALA A 182 -13.06 37.62 12.85
C ALA A 182 -11.63 37.09 12.96
N ARG A 183 -10.75 37.89 13.56
CA ARG A 183 -9.38 37.61 13.90
C ARG A 183 -9.31 36.67 15.10
N ALA A 184 -9.24 35.36 14.89
CA ALA A 184 -9.00 34.39 15.94
C ALA A 184 -7.51 34.26 16.23
N THR A 185 -7.08 34.66 17.42
CA THR A 185 -5.74 34.39 17.96
C THR A 185 -5.62 32.92 18.31
N ARG A 186 -4.78 32.20 17.59
CA ARG A 186 -4.54 30.77 17.81
C ARG A 186 -3.46 30.60 18.89
N LYS A 187 -3.82 30.05 20.05
CA LYS A 187 -2.88 29.52 21.03
C LYS A 187 -2.19 28.27 20.43
N ARG A 188 -0.88 28.28 20.54
CA ARG A 188 0.03 27.21 20.10
C ARG A 188 0.13 26.19 21.24
N SER A 189 -0.65 25.13 21.23
CA SER A 189 -0.41 23.95 22.05
C SER A 189 -1.03 22.74 21.38
N ASP A 190 -0.32 21.63 21.50
CA ASP A 190 -0.65 20.26 21.15
C ASP A 190 -0.28 19.82 19.72
N ILE A 191 1.06 19.68 19.56
CA ILE A 191 1.60 18.67 18.65
C ILE A 191 1.67 17.40 19.51
N VAL A 192 0.71 16.50 19.31
CA VAL A 192 0.84 15.11 19.78
C VAL A 192 1.76 14.42 18.78
N GLU A 193 2.93 14.03 19.23
CA GLU A 193 3.79 13.09 18.50
C GLU A 193 3.02 11.77 18.42
N ALA A 194 2.64 11.41 17.20
CA ALA A 194 2.13 10.07 16.94
C ALA A 194 3.33 9.11 16.93
N ASP A 195 3.33 8.18 17.85
CA ASP A 195 4.25 7.06 17.92
C ASP A 195 4.25 6.29 16.59
N ILE A 196 5.41 6.27 15.95
CA ILE A 196 5.65 5.47 14.75
C ILE A 196 5.87 4.05 15.25
N GLY A 197 4.85 3.22 15.17
CA GLY A 197 5.00 1.78 15.32
C GLY A 197 5.90 1.26 14.20
N GLU A 198 7.18 1.05 14.51
CA GLU A 198 8.12 0.41 13.60
C GLU A 198 7.70 -1.04 13.36
N MET A 199 7.13 -1.29 12.19
CA MET A 199 7.16 -2.63 11.65
C MET A 199 8.52 -2.80 10.96
N LEU A 200 9.50 -3.28 11.72
CA LEU A 200 10.82 -3.62 11.18
C LEU A 200 10.66 -4.81 10.24
N ILE A 201 10.73 -4.54 8.95
CA ILE A 201 10.86 -5.56 7.91
C ILE A 201 12.35 -5.78 7.72
N ALA A 202 12.88 -6.85 8.31
CA ALA A 202 14.22 -7.34 8.04
C ALA A 202 14.19 -8.25 6.80
#